data_3162b9d1881ac53c6bb8b9976f42f014
#
_entry.id   3162b9d1881ac53c6bb8b9976f42f014
#
_cell.length_a   1.000
_cell.length_b   1.000
_cell.length_c   1.000
_cell.angle_alpha   90.00
_cell.angle_beta   90.00
_cell.angle_gamma   90.00
#
_symmetry.space_group_name_H-M   'P 1'
#
loop_
_entity.id
_entity.type
_entity.pdbx_description
1 polymer ?
#
loop_
_entity_poly.entity_id
_entity_poly.type
_entity_poly.pdbx_seq_one_letter_code
_entity_poly.pdbx_strand_id
1 'polypeptide(L)'
;MQMLNIAHRGAKGYEPENTLQAFQKALDLNADGIELDVHLSADGHIIVIHDETIDKMTNGKGFVNTLSLPELKSFLIAEKHEIPTLNEVFDLVDKKCLINIELKNFDTFSKVVDLIDGYVSEKNWKYEHFIVSSFDWNALQHVHDLNQNIPIGVLTETDLNLALAFAETIKAKAIHPYYHLLNEENTQKIQEKGFLVLP
;
A
#
# COMPACT_ATOMS: atom_id res chain seq x y z
N MET A 1 -21.44 -0.95 10.13
CA MET A 1 -20.40 -0.76 9.07
C MET A 1 -20.13 -2.12 8.44
N GLN A 2 -19.97 -2.21 7.11
CA GLN A 2 -19.61 -3.49 6.47
C GLN A 2 -18.12 -3.77 6.78
N MET A 3 -17.80 -5.02 7.14
CA MET A 3 -16.40 -5.45 7.31
C MET A 3 -15.76 -5.60 5.94
N LEU A 4 -14.56 -5.02 5.74
CA LEU A 4 -13.78 -5.16 4.52
C LEU A 4 -12.78 -6.31 4.67
N ASN A 5 -12.68 -7.15 3.64
CA ASN A 5 -11.67 -8.19 3.54
C ASN A 5 -10.52 -7.69 2.65
N ILE A 6 -9.42 -7.26 3.29
CA ILE A 6 -8.22 -6.75 2.60
C ILE A 6 -7.15 -7.84 2.56
N ALA A 7 -6.71 -8.20 1.37
CA ALA A 7 -5.67 -9.20 1.17
C ALA A 7 -4.27 -8.57 1.37
N HIS A 8 -3.68 -8.78 2.55
CA HIS A 8 -2.37 -8.26 2.95
C HIS A 8 -1.24 -8.85 2.09
N ARG A 9 -0.59 -8.01 1.27
CA ARG A 9 0.39 -8.34 0.23
C ARG A 9 -0.18 -9.30 -0.83
N GLY A 10 -1.47 -9.13 -1.13
CA GLY A 10 -2.26 -10.07 -1.91
C GLY A 10 -2.67 -11.31 -1.10
N ALA A 11 -3.14 -12.36 -1.77
CA ALA A 11 -3.53 -13.61 -1.13
C ALA A 11 -2.29 -14.44 -0.71
N LYS A 12 -1.42 -13.89 0.14
CA LYS A 12 -0.10 -14.45 0.52
C LYS A 12 -0.15 -15.82 1.21
N GLY A 13 -1.32 -16.26 1.63
CA GLY A 13 -1.51 -17.61 2.14
C GLY A 13 -1.61 -18.67 1.05
N TYR A 14 -1.73 -18.26 -0.22
CA TYR A 14 -1.90 -19.12 -1.40
C TYR A 14 -0.77 -18.94 -2.42
N GLU A 15 -0.26 -17.72 -2.58
CA GLU A 15 0.76 -17.34 -3.56
C GLU A 15 1.85 -16.48 -2.87
N PRO A 16 3.07 -16.41 -3.43
CA PRO A 16 4.11 -15.57 -2.88
C PRO A 16 3.66 -14.10 -2.76
N GLU A 17 3.90 -13.49 -1.60
CA GLU A 17 3.49 -12.11 -1.29
C GLU A 17 4.01 -11.10 -2.31
N ASN A 18 3.27 -10.00 -2.51
CA ASN A 18 3.63 -8.89 -3.39
C ASN A 18 3.93 -9.32 -4.84
N THR A 19 3.25 -10.36 -5.33
CA THR A 19 3.32 -10.81 -6.74
C THR A 19 1.99 -10.57 -7.45
N LEU A 20 2.03 -10.42 -8.79
CA LEU A 20 0.81 -10.31 -9.60
C LEU A 20 -0.11 -11.53 -9.41
N GLN A 21 0.46 -12.72 -9.17
CA GLN A 21 -0.30 -13.93 -8.88
C GLN A 21 -1.04 -13.87 -7.55
N ALA A 22 -0.38 -13.31 -6.49
CA ALA A 22 -1.05 -13.13 -5.21
C ALA A 22 -2.19 -12.11 -5.30
N PHE A 23 -2.03 -11.05 -6.09
CA PHE A 23 -3.08 -10.06 -6.33
C PHE A 23 -4.21 -10.64 -7.18
N GLN A 24 -3.91 -11.36 -8.27
CA GLN A 24 -4.93 -12.06 -9.05
C GLN A 24 -5.70 -13.07 -8.19
N LYS A 25 -5.00 -13.83 -7.34
CA LYS A 25 -5.64 -14.77 -6.42
C LYS A 25 -6.57 -14.08 -5.41
N ALA A 26 -6.20 -12.89 -4.93
CA ALA A 26 -7.07 -12.09 -4.06
C ALA A 26 -8.36 -11.66 -4.79
N LEU A 27 -8.25 -11.22 -6.05
CA LEU A 27 -9.39 -10.88 -6.89
C LEU A 27 -10.30 -12.11 -7.13
N ASP A 28 -9.72 -13.28 -7.43
CA ASP A 28 -10.46 -14.53 -7.63
C ASP A 28 -11.22 -14.98 -6.38
N LEU A 29 -10.70 -14.62 -5.19
CA LEU A 29 -11.35 -14.88 -3.89
C LEU A 29 -12.31 -13.76 -3.47
N ASN A 30 -12.59 -12.79 -4.35
CA ASN A 30 -13.47 -11.65 -4.11
C ASN A 30 -13.06 -10.81 -2.87
N ALA A 31 -11.77 -10.55 -2.70
CA ALA A 31 -11.32 -9.60 -1.69
C ALA A 31 -11.87 -8.20 -2.00
N ASP A 32 -12.30 -7.46 -0.97
CA ASP A 32 -12.76 -6.07 -1.10
C ASP A 32 -11.61 -5.12 -1.42
N GLY A 33 -10.37 -5.50 -1.09
CA GLY A 33 -9.16 -4.78 -1.41
C GLY A 33 -7.93 -5.65 -1.33
N ILE A 34 -6.85 -5.12 -1.89
CA ILE A 34 -5.48 -5.63 -1.70
C ILE A 34 -4.66 -4.58 -0.98
N GLU A 35 -3.69 -5.04 -0.23
CA GLU A 35 -2.65 -4.19 0.33
C GLU A 35 -1.30 -4.62 -0.28
N LEU A 36 -0.39 -3.67 -0.43
CA LEU A 36 0.94 -3.87 -0.99
C LEU A 36 1.95 -2.83 -0.49
N ASP A 37 3.22 -3.18 -0.55
CA ASP A 37 4.34 -2.37 -0.09
C ASP A 37 5.14 -1.80 -1.27
N VAL A 38 5.58 -0.53 -1.21
CA VAL A 38 6.33 0.07 -2.31
C VAL A 38 7.65 0.71 -1.91
N HIS A 39 8.64 0.55 -2.79
CA HIS A 39 9.95 1.19 -2.79
C HIS A 39 10.24 1.83 -4.15
N LEU A 40 11.30 2.66 -4.26
CA LEU A 40 11.82 3.13 -5.55
C LEU A 40 13.04 2.33 -5.99
N SER A 41 13.10 2.02 -7.29
CA SER A 41 14.33 1.55 -7.95
C SER A 41 15.33 2.69 -8.15
N ALA A 42 16.59 2.35 -8.50
CA ALA A 42 17.62 3.33 -8.79
C ALA A 42 17.26 4.30 -9.95
N ASP A 43 16.46 3.83 -10.90
CA ASP A 43 15.98 4.59 -12.06
C ASP A 43 14.56 5.15 -11.89
N GLY A 44 14.02 5.13 -10.63
CA GLY A 44 12.80 5.85 -10.23
C GLY A 44 11.48 5.16 -10.55
N HIS A 45 11.48 3.85 -10.79
CA HIS A 45 10.25 3.06 -10.89
C HIS A 45 9.73 2.67 -9.51
N ILE A 46 8.40 2.62 -9.35
CA ILE A 46 7.76 2.16 -8.10
C ILE A 46 7.68 0.64 -8.13
N ILE A 47 8.43 0.01 -7.24
CA ILE A 47 8.61 -1.45 -7.14
C ILE A 47 7.76 -1.98 -5.99
N VAL A 48 7.04 -3.07 -6.23
CA VAL A 48 6.17 -3.69 -5.22
C VAL A 48 6.92 -4.83 -4.53
N ILE A 49 7.41 -4.55 -3.33
CA ILE A 49 8.14 -5.48 -2.46
C ILE A 49 8.16 -4.94 -1.03
N HIS A 50 8.13 -5.82 -0.03
CA HIS A 50 8.07 -5.40 1.39
C HIS A 50 9.42 -4.91 1.93
N ASP A 51 10.47 -5.74 1.80
CA ASP A 51 11.77 -5.46 2.38
C ASP A 51 12.55 -4.47 1.50
N GLU A 52 13.42 -3.66 2.09
CA GLU A 52 14.31 -2.75 1.35
C GLU A 52 15.34 -3.47 0.48
N THR A 53 15.51 -4.79 0.68
CA THR A 53 16.38 -5.65 -0.12
C THR A 53 15.59 -6.77 -0.79
N ILE A 54 16.13 -7.29 -1.91
CA ILE A 54 15.53 -8.41 -2.64
C ILE A 54 15.93 -9.79 -2.09
N ASP A 55 16.82 -9.83 -1.09
CA ASP A 55 17.57 -11.02 -0.65
C ASP A 55 16.67 -12.15 -0.15
N LYS A 56 15.58 -11.80 0.56
CA LYS A 56 14.70 -12.77 1.20
C LYS A 56 13.72 -13.41 0.23
N MET A 57 13.24 -12.62 -0.74
CA MET A 57 12.12 -13.01 -1.58
C MET A 57 12.56 -13.55 -2.95
N THR A 58 13.79 -13.26 -3.38
CA THR A 58 14.26 -13.58 -4.72
C THR A 58 15.54 -14.44 -4.70
N ASN A 59 15.94 -14.87 -5.88
CA ASN A 59 17.23 -15.54 -6.11
C ASN A 59 18.43 -14.55 -6.25
N GLY A 60 18.18 -13.23 -6.07
CA GLY A 60 19.18 -12.16 -6.11
C GLY A 60 19.55 -11.61 -4.76
N LYS A 61 20.37 -10.56 -4.76
CA LYS A 61 20.77 -9.80 -3.57
C LYS A 61 20.94 -8.34 -3.91
N GLY A 62 20.67 -7.46 -2.95
CA GLY A 62 20.90 -6.02 -3.04
C GLY A 62 19.71 -5.18 -2.59
N PHE A 63 19.99 -3.90 -2.42
CA PHE A 63 18.95 -2.92 -2.07
C PHE A 63 18.15 -2.53 -3.31
N VAL A 64 16.83 -2.45 -3.17
CA VAL A 64 15.91 -2.07 -4.26
C VAL A 64 16.29 -0.72 -4.86
N ASN A 65 16.65 0.26 -4.04
CA ASN A 65 17.01 1.61 -4.49
C ASN A 65 18.38 1.72 -5.17
N THR A 66 19.16 0.64 -5.19
CA THR A 66 20.47 0.60 -5.90
C THR A 66 20.41 -0.17 -7.22
N LEU A 67 19.30 -0.83 -7.51
CA LEU A 67 19.08 -1.63 -8.71
C LEU A 67 18.11 -0.93 -9.66
N SER A 68 18.40 -0.96 -10.96
CA SER A 68 17.49 -0.49 -12.00
C SER A 68 16.32 -1.45 -12.23
N LEU A 69 15.24 -0.99 -12.86
CA LEU A 69 14.10 -1.87 -13.19
C LEU A 69 14.51 -3.10 -14.01
N PRO A 70 15.35 -3.01 -15.06
CA PRO A 70 15.80 -4.20 -15.79
C PRO A 70 16.56 -5.20 -14.92
N GLU A 71 17.38 -4.73 -13.98
CA GLU A 71 18.09 -5.59 -13.03
C GLU A 71 17.10 -6.27 -12.08
N LEU A 72 16.17 -5.51 -11.48
CA LEU A 72 15.13 -6.05 -10.59
C LEU A 72 14.27 -7.10 -11.29
N LYS A 73 13.88 -6.88 -12.55
CA LYS A 73 13.11 -7.83 -13.36
C LYS A 73 13.89 -9.10 -13.73
N SER A 74 15.22 -9.09 -13.64
CA SER A 74 16.04 -10.28 -13.87
C SER A 74 16.03 -11.28 -12.71
N PHE A 75 15.60 -10.84 -11.52
CA PHE A 75 15.48 -11.69 -10.32
C PHE A 75 14.06 -12.22 -10.16
N LEU A 76 13.96 -13.47 -9.70
CA LEU A 76 12.67 -14.15 -9.59
C LEU A 76 12.29 -14.46 -8.14
N ILE A 77 11.07 -14.09 -7.76
CA ILE A 77 10.42 -14.52 -6.52
C ILE A 77 9.98 -15.98 -6.69
N ALA A 78 10.35 -16.85 -5.73
CA ALA A 78 10.07 -18.28 -5.76
C ALA A 78 10.46 -18.94 -7.11
N GLU A 79 11.57 -18.48 -7.72
CA GLU A 79 12.13 -18.99 -9.00
C GLU A 79 11.18 -18.89 -10.20
N LYS A 80 10.10 -18.11 -10.10
CA LYS A 80 9.02 -18.13 -11.11
C LYS A 80 8.44 -16.74 -11.43
N HIS A 81 8.32 -15.86 -10.44
CA HIS A 81 7.58 -14.61 -10.59
C HIS A 81 8.53 -13.42 -10.60
N GLU A 82 8.34 -12.50 -11.53
CA GLU A 82 9.04 -11.22 -11.52
C GLU A 82 8.56 -10.35 -10.35
N ILE A 83 9.43 -9.44 -9.88
CA ILE A 83 9.06 -8.39 -8.95
C ILE A 83 8.17 -7.38 -9.70
N PRO A 84 6.92 -7.11 -9.24
CA PRO A 84 6.03 -6.21 -9.96
C PRO A 84 6.41 -4.74 -9.78
N THR A 85 6.02 -3.93 -10.75
CA THR A 85 5.85 -2.48 -10.60
C THR A 85 4.44 -2.14 -10.15
N LEU A 86 4.23 -0.97 -9.54
CA LEU A 86 2.91 -0.51 -9.15
C LEU A 86 1.97 -0.31 -10.35
N ASN A 87 2.51 0.10 -11.51
CA ASN A 87 1.75 0.20 -12.76
C ASN A 87 1.16 -1.15 -13.16
N GLU A 88 1.96 -2.22 -13.12
CA GLU A 88 1.51 -3.57 -13.47
C GLU A 88 0.39 -4.05 -12.52
N VAL A 89 0.47 -3.68 -11.23
CA VAL A 89 -0.60 -4.00 -10.28
C VAL A 89 -1.87 -3.21 -10.58
N PHE A 90 -1.78 -1.90 -10.87
CA PHE A 90 -2.96 -1.10 -11.23
C PHE A 90 -3.64 -1.65 -12.49
N ASP A 91 -2.85 -1.99 -13.52
CA ASP A 91 -3.40 -2.55 -14.77
C ASP A 91 -4.04 -3.93 -14.55
N LEU A 92 -3.50 -4.77 -13.65
CA LEU A 92 -4.10 -6.06 -13.27
C LEU A 92 -5.42 -5.89 -12.50
N VAL A 93 -5.44 -5.01 -11.52
CA VAL A 93 -6.61 -4.79 -10.64
C VAL A 93 -7.74 -4.14 -11.41
N ASP A 94 -7.45 -3.21 -12.30
CA ASP A 94 -8.42 -2.52 -13.17
C ASP A 94 -9.71 -2.13 -12.44
N LYS A 95 -9.57 -1.41 -11.33
CA LYS A 95 -10.70 -0.87 -10.53
C LYS A 95 -11.62 -1.92 -9.86
N LYS A 96 -11.25 -3.20 -9.86
CA LYS A 96 -12.09 -4.29 -9.33
C LYS A 96 -12.18 -4.30 -7.81
N CYS A 97 -11.17 -3.76 -7.12
CA CYS A 97 -11.13 -3.66 -5.66
C CYS A 97 -10.32 -2.44 -5.20
N LEU A 98 -10.37 -2.15 -3.91
CA LEU A 98 -9.53 -1.14 -3.26
C LEU A 98 -8.06 -1.55 -3.29
N ILE A 99 -7.14 -0.58 -3.48
CA ILE A 99 -5.69 -0.79 -3.34
C ILE A 99 -5.18 0.07 -2.20
N ASN A 100 -4.68 -0.58 -1.12
CA ASN A 100 -3.91 0.08 -0.07
C ASN A 100 -2.42 0.01 -0.40
N ILE A 101 -1.77 1.17 -0.55
CA ILE A 101 -0.37 1.31 -0.95
C ILE A 101 0.42 1.78 0.26
N GLU A 102 1.20 0.88 0.87
CA GLU A 102 2.09 1.25 1.97
C GLU A 102 3.41 1.83 1.44
N LEU A 103 3.69 3.10 1.78
CA LEU A 103 4.97 3.74 1.50
C LEU A 103 6.00 3.26 2.53
N LYS A 104 7.02 2.51 2.07
CA LYS A 104 8.09 2.01 2.95
C LYS A 104 9.20 3.04 3.17
N ASN A 105 9.35 4.00 2.24
CA ASN A 105 10.37 5.04 2.28
C ASN A 105 9.76 6.41 1.98
N PHE A 106 10.32 7.47 2.57
CA PHE A 106 9.89 8.83 2.33
C PHE A 106 9.90 9.19 0.84
N ASP A 107 10.96 8.82 0.11
CA ASP A 107 11.15 9.23 -1.30
C ASP A 107 10.08 8.70 -2.28
N THR A 108 9.22 7.74 -1.85
CA THR A 108 8.20 7.16 -2.73
C THR A 108 6.96 8.04 -2.90
N PHE A 109 6.66 8.95 -1.95
CA PHE A 109 5.37 9.65 -1.89
C PHE A 109 5.03 10.41 -3.17
N SER A 110 5.96 11.20 -3.71
CA SER A 110 5.68 12.04 -4.89
C SER A 110 5.38 11.21 -6.14
N LYS A 111 6.13 10.13 -6.35
CA LYS A 111 5.95 9.22 -7.48
C LYS A 111 4.62 8.45 -7.40
N VAL A 112 4.21 8.07 -6.18
CA VAL A 112 2.93 7.40 -5.96
C VAL A 112 1.76 8.38 -6.23
N VAL A 113 1.86 9.63 -5.76
CA VAL A 113 0.87 10.68 -6.06
C VAL A 113 0.76 10.90 -7.57
N ASP A 114 1.89 11.12 -8.28
CA ASP A 114 1.93 11.32 -9.72
C ASP A 114 1.28 10.15 -10.48
N LEU A 115 1.54 8.91 -10.06
CA LEU A 115 0.98 7.72 -10.68
C LEU A 115 -0.53 7.64 -10.48
N ILE A 116 -1.02 7.86 -9.25
CA ILE A 116 -2.45 7.87 -8.94
C ILE A 116 -3.16 8.93 -9.78
N ASP A 117 -2.62 10.16 -9.83
CA ASP A 117 -3.19 11.27 -10.59
C ASP A 117 -3.25 10.96 -12.10
N GLY A 118 -2.22 10.30 -12.64
CA GLY A 118 -2.19 9.82 -14.00
C GLY A 118 -3.33 8.82 -14.30
N TYR A 119 -3.52 7.83 -13.41
CA TYR A 119 -4.59 6.84 -13.58
C TYR A 119 -5.98 7.43 -13.42
N VAL A 120 -6.15 8.40 -12.52
CA VAL A 120 -7.44 9.10 -12.34
C VAL A 120 -7.76 9.97 -13.57
N SER A 121 -6.79 10.73 -14.07
CA SER A 121 -7.01 11.66 -15.19
C SER A 121 -7.14 10.95 -16.54
N GLU A 122 -6.39 9.87 -16.78
CA GLU A 122 -6.26 9.28 -18.11
C GLU A 122 -6.98 7.93 -18.27
N LYS A 123 -7.13 7.15 -17.18
CA LYS A 123 -7.65 5.77 -17.22
C LYS A 123 -8.99 5.60 -16.50
N ASN A 124 -9.68 6.71 -16.17
CA ASN A 124 -11.00 6.70 -15.53
C ASN A 124 -11.04 5.96 -14.18
N TRP A 125 -9.93 6.01 -13.43
CA TRP A 125 -9.91 5.62 -12.03
C TRP A 125 -10.47 6.75 -11.17
N LYS A 126 -10.77 6.44 -9.90
CA LYS A 126 -11.20 7.42 -8.91
C LYS A 126 -10.27 7.35 -7.71
N TYR A 127 -10.09 8.45 -7.00
CA TYR A 127 -9.28 8.46 -5.78
C TYR A 127 -9.77 7.46 -4.74
N GLU A 128 -11.09 7.20 -4.69
CA GLU A 128 -11.70 6.23 -3.77
C GLU A 128 -11.26 4.77 -3.99
N HIS A 129 -10.60 4.45 -5.12
CA HIS A 129 -10.00 3.14 -5.36
C HIS A 129 -8.66 2.95 -4.65
N PHE A 130 -8.15 4.00 -4.00
CA PHE A 130 -6.84 3.98 -3.38
C PHE A 130 -6.90 4.36 -1.90
N ILE A 131 -5.98 3.83 -1.11
CA ILE A 131 -5.54 4.37 0.18
C ILE A 131 -4.02 4.39 0.12
N VAL A 132 -3.39 5.51 0.49
CA VAL A 132 -1.94 5.57 0.69
C VAL A 132 -1.67 5.54 2.18
N SER A 133 -0.88 4.58 2.63
CA SER A 133 -0.58 4.39 4.04
C SER A 133 0.93 4.40 4.32
N SER A 134 1.33 4.74 5.54
CA SER A 134 2.73 4.68 5.98
C SER A 134 2.83 4.76 7.50
N PHE A 135 3.93 4.22 8.05
CA PHE A 135 4.43 4.55 9.40
C PHE A 135 5.18 5.88 9.41
N ASP A 136 5.68 6.35 8.27
CA ASP A 136 6.26 7.69 8.13
C ASP A 136 5.16 8.73 7.90
N TRP A 137 4.73 9.35 8.98
CA TRP A 137 3.67 10.35 8.94
C TRP A 137 4.09 11.64 8.22
N ASN A 138 5.41 11.93 8.10
CA ASN A 138 5.87 13.04 7.28
C ASN A 138 5.59 12.77 5.80
N ALA A 139 5.82 11.53 5.34
CA ALA A 139 5.45 11.15 3.98
C ALA A 139 3.94 11.32 3.72
N LEU A 140 3.09 10.92 4.69
CA LEU A 140 1.63 11.11 4.60
C LEU A 140 1.22 12.59 4.57
N GLN A 141 1.89 13.45 5.36
CA GLN A 141 1.66 14.89 5.30
C GLN A 141 1.97 15.44 3.91
N HIS A 142 3.09 15.01 3.29
CA HIS A 142 3.44 15.44 1.93
C HIS A 142 2.46 14.90 0.87
N VAL A 143 1.95 13.66 1.00
CA VAL A 143 0.87 13.16 0.14
C VAL A 143 -0.35 14.08 0.24
N HIS A 144 -0.78 14.41 1.48
CA HIS A 144 -1.90 15.31 1.71
C HIS A 144 -1.68 16.72 1.10
N ASP A 145 -0.48 17.27 1.24
CA ASP A 145 -0.14 18.60 0.73
C ASP A 145 -0.13 18.64 -0.80
N LEU A 146 0.29 17.54 -1.46
CA LEU A 146 0.29 17.42 -2.92
C LEU A 146 -1.11 17.22 -3.48
N ASN A 147 -1.91 16.31 -2.89
CA ASN A 147 -3.26 16.02 -3.36
C ASN A 147 -4.19 15.55 -2.24
N GLN A 148 -5.05 16.44 -1.77
CA GLN A 148 -6.02 16.17 -0.69
C GLN A 148 -7.15 15.21 -1.07
N ASN A 149 -7.29 14.84 -2.36
CA ASN A 149 -8.30 13.87 -2.79
C ASN A 149 -7.86 12.42 -2.58
N ILE A 150 -6.55 12.17 -2.40
CA ILE A 150 -6.02 10.83 -2.15
C ILE A 150 -6.37 10.42 -0.72
N PRO A 151 -7.15 9.33 -0.53
CA PRO A 151 -7.43 8.81 0.80
C PRO A 151 -6.16 8.33 1.50
N ILE A 152 -5.98 8.70 2.77
CA ILE A 152 -4.80 8.37 3.57
C ILE A 152 -5.17 7.43 4.71
N GLY A 153 -4.30 6.45 4.98
CA GLY A 153 -4.33 5.55 6.12
C GLY A 153 -3.11 5.75 7.03
N VAL A 154 -3.34 6.02 8.31
CA VAL A 154 -2.26 6.26 9.27
C VAL A 154 -1.91 4.96 9.98
N LEU A 155 -0.70 4.43 9.72
CA LEU A 155 -0.17 3.25 10.40
C LEU A 155 0.41 3.62 11.78
N THR A 156 0.17 2.77 12.79
CA THR A 156 0.77 2.89 14.12
C THR A 156 0.89 1.54 14.82
N GLU A 157 2.03 1.34 15.49
CA GLU A 157 2.30 0.15 16.34
C GLU A 157 2.36 0.50 17.84
N THR A 158 2.34 1.78 18.21
CA THR A 158 2.67 2.22 19.58
C THR A 158 1.62 3.10 20.21
N ASP A 159 1.25 4.24 19.61
CA ASP A 159 0.38 5.26 20.19
C ASP A 159 -0.83 5.56 19.30
N LEU A 160 -1.96 4.95 19.68
CA LEU A 160 -3.23 5.14 18.97
C LEU A 160 -3.77 6.56 19.09
N ASN A 161 -3.57 7.23 20.24
CA ASN A 161 -4.10 8.58 20.44
C ASN A 161 -3.33 9.60 19.60
N LEU A 162 -2.01 9.46 19.52
CA LEU A 162 -1.17 10.31 18.69
C LEU A 162 -1.49 10.11 17.21
N ALA A 163 -1.66 8.84 16.78
CA ALA A 163 -2.06 8.53 15.40
C ALA A 163 -3.41 9.14 15.04
N LEU A 164 -4.40 9.08 15.96
CA LEU A 164 -5.71 9.70 15.75
C LEU A 164 -5.62 11.22 15.65
N ALA A 165 -4.84 11.88 16.52
CA ALA A 165 -4.66 13.32 16.46
C ALA A 165 -4.02 13.75 15.12
N PHE A 166 -3.01 13.03 14.65
CA PHE A 166 -2.43 13.27 13.33
C PHE A 166 -3.43 13.03 12.21
N ALA A 167 -4.16 11.90 12.24
CA ALA A 167 -5.16 11.56 11.24
C ALA A 167 -6.28 12.62 11.12
N GLU A 168 -6.72 13.20 12.24
CA GLU A 168 -7.67 14.32 12.24
C GLU A 168 -7.10 15.56 11.55
N THR A 169 -5.81 15.86 11.76
CA THR A 169 -5.13 17.02 11.18
C THR A 169 -5.09 16.96 9.65
N ILE A 170 -4.74 15.80 9.10
CA ILE A 170 -4.65 15.57 7.64
C ILE A 170 -5.94 15.04 7.02
N LYS A 171 -7.03 14.96 7.79
CA LYS A 171 -8.32 14.41 7.36
C LYS A 171 -8.18 13.01 6.75
N ALA A 172 -7.38 12.16 7.38
CA ALA A 172 -7.16 10.80 6.92
C ALA A 172 -8.48 10.01 6.80
N LYS A 173 -8.51 9.01 5.93
CA LYS A 173 -9.66 8.13 5.71
C LYS A 173 -9.69 6.96 6.67
N ALA A 174 -8.49 6.46 7.04
CA ALA A 174 -8.34 5.24 7.82
C ALA A 174 -7.23 5.36 8.88
N ILE A 175 -7.37 4.56 9.91
CA ILE A 175 -6.32 4.23 10.87
C ILE A 175 -5.99 2.76 10.71
N HIS A 176 -4.68 2.45 10.64
CA HIS A 176 -4.14 1.09 10.53
C HIS A 176 -3.33 0.78 11.80
N PRO A 177 -3.97 0.50 12.92
CA PRO A 177 -3.26 0.22 14.17
C PRO A 177 -2.82 -1.22 14.24
N TYR A 178 -1.70 -1.49 14.89
CA TYR A 178 -1.38 -2.85 15.30
C TYR A 178 -2.53 -3.40 16.16
N TYR A 179 -3.06 -4.56 15.82
CA TYR A 179 -4.31 -5.08 16.39
C TYR A 179 -4.32 -5.19 17.91
N HIS A 180 -3.16 -5.37 18.56
CA HIS A 180 -3.04 -5.36 20.02
C HIS A 180 -3.35 -4.01 20.68
N LEU A 181 -3.34 -2.91 19.92
CA LEU A 181 -3.75 -1.59 20.41
C LEU A 181 -5.27 -1.43 20.46
N LEU A 182 -6.00 -2.36 19.85
CA LEU A 182 -7.47 -2.28 19.72
C LEU A 182 -8.18 -3.06 20.83
N ASN A 183 -9.30 -2.49 21.25
CA ASN A 183 -10.36 -3.15 22.00
C ASN A 183 -11.71 -2.62 21.48
N GLU A 184 -12.80 -3.19 21.93
CA GLU A 184 -14.14 -2.82 21.47
C GLU A 184 -14.43 -1.32 21.67
N GLU A 185 -14.10 -0.77 22.84
CA GLU A 185 -14.37 0.62 23.21
C GLU A 185 -13.62 1.61 22.32
N ASN A 186 -12.29 1.44 22.13
CA ASN A 186 -11.51 2.37 21.32
C ASN A 186 -11.81 2.19 19.82
N THR A 187 -12.08 0.98 19.35
CA THR A 187 -12.50 0.72 17.97
C THR A 187 -13.79 1.45 17.65
N GLN A 188 -14.81 1.37 18.54
CA GLN A 188 -16.05 2.09 18.36
C GLN A 188 -15.83 3.61 18.32
N LYS A 189 -15.03 4.15 19.24
CA LYS A 189 -14.71 5.60 19.27
C LYS A 189 -14.03 6.08 17.98
N ILE A 190 -13.13 5.28 17.41
CA ILE A 190 -12.48 5.62 16.13
C ILE A 190 -13.52 5.64 15.01
N GLN A 191 -14.41 4.65 14.96
CA GLN A 191 -15.45 4.57 13.95
C GLN A 191 -16.48 5.69 14.07
N GLU A 192 -16.85 6.10 15.31
CA GLU A 192 -17.74 7.24 15.56
C GLU A 192 -17.15 8.58 15.07
N LYS A 193 -15.82 8.71 15.03
CA LYS A 193 -15.11 9.84 14.41
C LYS A 193 -15.08 9.78 12.87
N GLY A 194 -15.59 8.71 12.27
CA GLY A 194 -15.71 8.55 10.82
C GLY A 194 -14.52 7.86 10.14
N PHE A 195 -13.54 7.37 10.89
CA PHE A 195 -12.41 6.62 10.33
C PHE A 195 -12.77 5.16 10.05
N LEU A 196 -12.20 4.61 8.97
CA LEU A 196 -12.07 3.18 8.80
C LEU A 196 -11.00 2.64 9.78
N VAL A 197 -11.21 1.44 10.32
CA VAL A 197 -10.22 0.74 11.15
C VAL A 197 -9.78 -0.49 10.38
N LEU A 198 -8.52 -0.49 9.95
CA LEU A 198 -7.90 -1.55 9.15
C LEU A 198 -6.64 -2.04 9.88
N PRO A 199 -6.77 -2.96 10.86
CA PRO A 199 -5.66 -3.44 11.68
C PRO A 199 -4.71 -4.37 10.93
#